data_db554717dd14c3042f9f73894e295963
#
_entry.id   db554717dd14c3042f9f73894e295963
#
_cell.length_a   1.000
_cell.length_b   1.000
_cell.length_c   1.000
_cell.angle_alpha   90.00
_cell.angle_beta   90.00
_cell.angle_gamma   90.00
#
_symmetry.space_group_name_H-M   'P 1'
#
loop_
_entity.id
_entity.type
_entity.pdbx_description
1 polymer ?
#
loop_
_entity_poly.entity_id
_entity_poly.type
_entity_poly.pdbx_seq_one_letter_code
_entity_poly.pdbx_strand_id
1 'polypeptide(L)'
;MGEGREGSRHQAGVGIIADLARLLAGCCAVIVCSLGPASAQEPATEHPLPAEPSPSSAGRIPSFAELEATGAVIGEVRIDNRNIFDLADEKENGILYRAANAIHIRTQDWVVRRQVLFKPGERVSVRLIEETERLMRSNRIFYDVSIVPVGYRDGVVDIEVRTRDTWTLEPGASVSRAGGVNKTGWSVRDTNALGTGVLIGASHSTDADRSGIEYKVSQPHAFDGWTAIDYSHSRLSDGQSNAISIVRPFYALDTRWAAGFSTATDTRIDSVFSNGERKNQVRHGQDSAQVFGGWSEGLVGGWARRYSVGFSYLKDTFKVEPDLLPPPDPFPQDQTLAAPFLRYELVQDNYEKVKNRDLIERPEYFAMGTQSSVQLGRALTGLGSTQNLWLYSASASDGFRLPSNRVLLGSASVSGQTGYAPLDRHLASGSIRFYGHPDNRILTFVSLAGDALKDPNLANQLALGGDTGLRGYPRNYQTGDRRVLLNVEERAYTDWYPFRLIRVGGAVFFDWGRAWDGPGESPSSARWLSNVGFGLRFLSTRSSFGNVLHVDLAFPLNRDPNIKSFQFLVQTKLSL
;
A
#
# COMPACT_ATOMS: atom_id res chain seq x y z
N MET A 1 51.47 -14.46 -9.61
CA MET A 1 50.85 -13.14 -9.87
C MET A 1 49.34 -13.33 -9.94
N GLY A 2 48.60 -13.15 -8.88
CA GLY A 2 47.18 -13.44 -8.77
C GLY A 2 46.58 -13.06 -7.43
N GLU A 3 46.91 -11.89 -6.90
CA GLU A 3 46.35 -11.37 -5.64
C GLU A 3 45.99 -9.89 -5.82
N GLY A 4 44.88 -9.57 -6.42
CA GLY A 4 44.56 -8.16 -6.60
C GLY A 4 43.13 -7.84 -7.03
N ARG A 5 42.21 -8.83 -7.08
CA ARG A 5 40.84 -8.57 -7.59
C ARG A 5 39.67 -8.85 -6.62
N GLU A 6 39.89 -9.43 -5.44
CA GLU A 6 38.80 -9.70 -4.50
C GLU A 6 38.41 -8.50 -3.61
N GLY A 7 39.31 -7.57 -3.36
CA GLY A 7 39.04 -6.40 -2.49
C GLY A 7 38.09 -5.34 -3.10
N SER A 8 37.95 -5.29 -4.43
CA SER A 8 37.16 -4.22 -5.07
C SER A 8 35.64 -4.49 -5.15
N ARG A 9 35.22 -5.74 -5.00
CA ARG A 9 33.81 -6.13 -5.12
C ARG A 9 32.99 -5.97 -3.84
N HIS A 10 33.62 -6.08 -2.66
CA HIS A 10 32.95 -5.81 -1.37
C HIS A 10 32.68 -4.31 -1.15
N GLN A 11 33.50 -3.44 -1.73
CA GLN A 11 33.29 -1.98 -1.64
C GLN A 11 32.13 -1.47 -2.52
N ALA A 12 31.74 -2.18 -3.58
CA ALA A 12 30.64 -1.75 -4.46
C ALA A 12 29.24 -1.83 -3.79
N GLY A 13 29.00 -2.83 -2.96
CA GLY A 13 27.71 -2.99 -2.25
C GLY A 13 27.47 -1.92 -1.18
N VAL A 14 28.53 -1.55 -0.45
CA VAL A 14 28.48 -0.50 0.57
C VAL A 14 28.37 0.89 -0.07
N GLY A 15 28.96 1.08 -1.25
CA GLY A 15 28.89 2.31 -2.04
C GLY A 15 27.46 2.68 -2.48
N ILE A 16 26.67 1.69 -2.92
CA ILE A 16 25.32 1.91 -3.40
C ILE A 16 24.40 2.43 -2.27
N ILE A 17 24.49 1.87 -1.08
CA ILE A 17 23.68 2.30 0.08
C ILE A 17 24.14 3.70 0.54
N ALA A 18 25.45 3.96 0.53
CA ALA A 18 26.00 5.25 0.91
C ALA A 18 25.62 6.36 -0.11
N ASP A 19 25.58 6.04 -1.40
CA ASP A 19 25.20 6.99 -2.44
C ASP A 19 23.69 7.30 -2.42
N LEU A 20 22.83 6.32 -2.14
CA LEU A 20 21.39 6.54 -1.95
C LEU A 20 21.13 7.39 -0.70
N ALA A 21 21.82 7.12 0.40
CA ALA A 21 21.72 7.91 1.61
C ALA A 21 22.20 9.36 1.42
N ARG A 22 23.25 9.59 0.64
CA ARG A 22 23.74 10.93 0.28
C ARG A 22 22.77 11.69 -0.63
N LEU A 23 22.17 11.00 -1.62
CA LEU A 23 21.16 11.57 -2.51
C LEU A 23 19.89 11.99 -1.72
N LEU A 24 19.40 11.13 -0.84
CA LEU A 24 18.24 11.43 0.00
C LEU A 24 18.54 12.54 1.02
N ALA A 25 19.74 12.55 1.62
CA ALA A 25 20.16 13.62 2.54
C ALA A 25 20.34 14.97 1.84
N GLY A 26 20.89 14.99 0.61
CA GLY A 26 21.04 16.19 -0.19
C GLY A 26 19.70 16.82 -0.58
N CYS A 27 18.70 16.00 -0.90
CA CYS A 27 17.36 16.47 -1.23
C CYS A 27 16.57 16.98 -0.02
N CYS A 28 16.79 16.41 1.18
CA CYS A 28 16.22 16.94 2.43
C CYS A 28 16.72 18.36 2.71
N ALA A 29 17.98 18.68 2.42
CA ALA A 29 18.54 20.03 2.60
C ALA A 29 17.88 21.07 1.68
N VAL A 30 17.51 20.71 0.45
CA VAL A 30 16.84 21.61 -0.50
C VAL A 30 15.39 21.93 -0.08
N ILE A 31 14.68 20.94 0.48
CA ILE A 31 13.29 21.13 0.96
C ILE A 31 13.26 22.00 2.23
N VAL A 32 14.26 21.88 3.10
CA VAL A 32 14.36 22.70 4.33
C VAL A 32 14.76 24.16 4.04
N CYS A 33 15.56 24.40 3.01
CA CYS A 33 15.98 25.76 2.64
C CYS A 33 14.89 26.62 1.98
N SER A 34 13.80 26.03 1.47
CA SER A 34 12.66 26.78 0.89
C SER A 34 11.61 27.21 1.93
N LEU A 35 11.78 26.81 3.20
CA LEU A 35 10.93 27.23 4.32
C LEU A 35 11.52 28.50 4.97
N GLY A 36 11.19 29.66 4.44
CA GLY A 36 11.55 30.95 5.07
C GLY A 36 11.03 31.03 6.51
N PRO A 37 11.68 31.81 7.39
CA PRO A 37 11.28 31.92 8.80
C PRO A 37 9.88 32.52 8.91
N ALA A 38 8.91 31.74 9.38
CA ALA A 38 7.62 32.27 9.80
C ALA A 38 7.84 33.05 11.10
N SER A 39 7.57 34.35 11.07
CA SER A 39 7.56 35.22 12.25
C SER A 39 6.56 34.65 13.27
N ALA A 40 7.04 34.35 14.45
CA ALA A 40 6.21 33.98 15.57
C ALA A 40 5.33 35.17 15.96
N GLN A 41 4.03 35.06 15.77
CA GLN A 41 3.04 35.93 16.37
C GLN A 41 2.75 35.40 17.78
N GLU A 42 2.96 36.23 18.80
CA GLU A 42 2.61 35.96 20.18
C GLU A 42 1.11 35.63 20.30
N PRO A 43 0.73 34.66 21.12
CA PRO A 43 -0.68 34.37 21.36
C PRO A 43 -1.31 35.51 22.19
N ALA A 44 -2.40 36.06 21.67
CA ALA A 44 -3.22 37.00 22.40
C ALA A 44 -3.77 36.34 23.67
N THR A 45 -3.56 36.96 24.80
CA THR A 45 -4.11 36.61 26.10
C THR A 45 -5.63 36.78 26.07
N GLU A 46 -6.37 35.69 25.96
CA GLU A 46 -7.82 35.66 26.20
C GLU A 46 -8.08 35.79 27.70
N HIS A 47 -8.81 36.81 28.10
CA HIS A 47 -9.41 36.91 29.43
C HIS A 47 -10.49 35.86 29.59
N PRO A 48 -10.55 35.10 30.71
CA PRO A 48 -11.61 34.14 30.95
C PRO A 48 -12.94 34.85 31.16
N LEU A 49 -13.91 34.56 30.30
CA LEU A 49 -15.31 34.89 30.54
C LEU A 49 -15.84 34.12 31.79
N PRO A 50 -16.76 34.68 32.58
CA PRO A 50 -17.31 34.00 33.72
C PRO A 50 -18.01 32.70 33.30
N ALA A 51 -17.72 31.61 34.01
CA ALA A 51 -18.33 30.33 33.80
C ALA A 51 -19.86 30.40 33.99
N GLU A 52 -20.61 30.14 32.92
CA GLU A 52 -22.04 29.84 33.07
C GLU A 52 -22.24 28.55 33.87
N PRO A 53 -23.25 28.48 34.73
CA PRO A 53 -23.51 27.29 35.53
C PRO A 53 -23.87 26.13 34.61
N SER A 54 -23.10 25.06 34.70
CA SER A 54 -23.29 23.82 33.93
C SER A 54 -24.71 23.29 34.15
N PRO A 55 -25.47 22.97 33.08
CA PRO A 55 -26.76 22.30 33.24
C PRO A 55 -26.57 20.95 33.92
N SER A 56 -27.46 20.58 34.82
CA SER A 56 -27.42 19.38 35.63
C SER A 56 -27.17 18.12 34.81
N SER A 57 -26.24 17.28 35.25
CA SER A 57 -25.72 16.07 34.59
C SER A 57 -26.67 14.87 34.56
N ALA A 58 -27.95 15.06 34.71
CA ALA A 58 -28.96 13.99 34.66
C ALA A 58 -29.32 13.71 33.18
N GLY A 59 -28.66 12.73 32.56
CA GLY A 59 -29.02 12.21 31.21
C GLY A 59 -27.95 12.21 30.13
N ARG A 60 -26.78 12.80 30.39
CA ARG A 60 -25.68 12.73 29.40
C ARG A 60 -24.89 11.44 29.56
N ILE A 61 -24.79 10.64 28.50
CA ILE A 61 -23.87 9.49 28.46
C ILE A 61 -22.44 10.03 28.40
N PRO A 62 -21.51 9.62 29.33
CA PRO A 62 -20.14 10.08 29.32
C PRO A 62 -19.39 9.64 28.06
N SER A 63 -18.37 10.39 27.69
CA SER A 63 -17.45 10.02 26.61
C SER A 63 -16.61 8.80 26.99
N PHE A 64 -16.03 8.09 26.02
CA PHE A 64 -15.15 6.96 26.30
C PHE A 64 -13.95 7.35 27.17
N ALA A 65 -13.41 8.55 27.03
CA ALA A 65 -12.32 9.05 27.87
C ALA A 65 -12.77 9.23 29.35
N GLU A 66 -13.96 9.76 29.57
CA GLU A 66 -14.55 9.88 30.91
C GLU A 66 -14.84 8.49 31.51
N LEU A 67 -15.36 7.56 30.72
CA LEU A 67 -15.65 6.17 31.13
C LEU A 67 -14.36 5.39 31.46
N GLU A 68 -13.30 5.55 30.69
CA GLU A 68 -11.98 4.95 30.96
C GLU A 68 -11.39 5.51 32.26
N ALA A 69 -11.45 6.84 32.46
CA ALA A 69 -10.96 7.51 33.68
C ALA A 69 -11.68 7.05 34.95
N THR A 70 -12.97 6.71 34.85
CA THR A 70 -13.77 6.18 35.97
C THR A 70 -13.64 4.67 36.14
N GLY A 71 -12.94 3.97 35.26
CA GLY A 71 -12.77 2.52 35.27
C GLY A 71 -14.05 1.75 34.92
N ALA A 72 -14.93 2.35 34.13
CA ALA A 72 -16.19 1.74 33.69
C ALA A 72 -15.98 0.40 33.00
N VAL A 73 -16.93 -0.52 33.16
CA VAL A 73 -16.90 -1.87 32.57
C VAL A 73 -17.87 -1.90 31.39
N ILE A 74 -17.50 -2.62 30.36
CA ILE A 74 -18.32 -2.82 29.15
C ILE A 74 -19.46 -3.80 29.50
N GLY A 75 -20.68 -3.36 29.28
CA GLY A 75 -21.90 -4.15 29.40
C GLY A 75 -22.20 -4.91 28.13
N GLU A 76 -23.31 -4.59 27.48
CA GLU A 76 -23.69 -5.18 26.20
C GLU A 76 -22.94 -4.51 25.04
N VAL A 77 -22.48 -5.33 24.07
CA VAL A 77 -21.96 -4.85 22.77
C VAL A 77 -22.99 -5.15 21.69
N ARG A 78 -23.68 -4.11 21.24
CA ARG A 78 -24.70 -4.17 20.19
C ARG A 78 -24.10 -3.89 18.84
N ILE A 79 -24.60 -4.57 17.80
CA ILE A 79 -24.23 -4.32 16.40
C ILE A 79 -25.42 -3.65 15.70
N ASP A 80 -25.21 -2.46 15.16
CA ASP A 80 -26.15 -1.75 14.28
C ASP A 80 -25.53 -1.68 12.87
N ASN A 81 -25.75 -2.74 12.09
CA ASN A 81 -25.28 -2.77 10.72
C ASN A 81 -26.33 -2.22 9.76
N ARG A 82 -26.00 -1.09 9.11
CA ARG A 82 -26.89 -0.35 8.21
C ARG A 82 -26.60 -0.66 6.74
N ASN A 83 -27.64 -0.51 5.93
CA ASN A 83 -27.55 -0.67 4.47
C ASN A 83 -26.72 0.46 3.85
N ILE A 84 -26.45 0.37 2.54
CA ILE A 84 -25.60 1.30 1.77
C ILE A 84 -26.10 2.74 1.85
N PHE A 85 -27.41 2.96 1.64
CA PHE A 85 -28.03 4.27 1.63
C PHE A 85 -28.97 4.47 2.81
N ASP A 86 -28.98 5.68 3.35
CA ASP A 86 -29.89 6.09 4.40
C ASP A 86 -31.18 6.63 3.80
N LEU A 87 -32.21 5.80 3.75
CA LEU A 87 -33.49 6.20 3.17
C LEU A 87 -34.24 7.25 4.02
N ALA A 88 -33.77 7.56 5.24
CA ALA A 88 -34.30 8.68 6.03
C ALA A 88 -33.71 10.04 5.56
N ASP A 89 -32.56 10.04 4.89
CA ASP A 89 -32.04 11.24 4.23
C ASP A 89 -32.78 11.45 2.89
N GLU A 90 -33.49 12.56 2.74
CA GLU A 90 -34.22 12.92 1.51
C GLU A 90 -33.33 12.84 0.25
N LYS A 91 -32.04 13.11 0.39
CA LYS A 91 -31.07 13.07 -0.70
C LYS A 91 -30.63 11.65 -1.08
N GLU A 92 -30.91 10.66 -0.25
CA GLU A 92 -30.61 9.23 -0.47
C GLU A 92 -31.90 8.37 -0.57
N ASN A 93 -33.08 8.97 -0.75
CA ASN A 93 -34.38 8.28 -0.78
C ASN A 93 -35.01 8.16 -2.20
N GLY A 94 -34.21 8.24 -3.24
CA GLY A 94 -34.67 8.05 -4.63
C GLY A 94 -34.88 6.56 -5.00
N ILE A 95 -35.57 6.31 -6.12
CA ILE A 95 -35.89 4.95 -6.61
C ILE A 95 -34.63 4.09 -6.74
N LEU A 96 -33.52 4.65 -7.26
CA LEU A 96 -32.26 3.92 -7.44
C LEU A 96 -31.64 3.48 -6.10
N TYR A 97 -31.69 4.32 -5.07
CA TYR A 97 -31.15 4.02 -3.76
C TYR A 97 -31.97 2.95 -3.02
N ARG A 98 -33.31 3.02 -3.15
CA ARG A 98 -34.24 1.98 -2.64
C ARG A 98 -34.00 0.65 -3.31
N ALA A 99 -33.87 0.64 -4.64
CA ALA A 99 -33.59 -0.58 -5.41
C ALA A 99 -32.22 -1.17 -5.01
N ALA A 100 -31.18 -0.34 -4.87
CA ALA A 100 -29.87 -0.79 -4.42
C ALA A 100 -29.94 -1.43 -3.03
N ASN A 101 -30.59 -0.77 -2.06
CA ASN A 101 -30.76 -1.34 -0.72
C ASN A 101 -31.60 -2.63 -0.72
N ALA A 102 -32.57 -2.78 -1.64
CA ALA A 102 -33.44 -3.96 -1.71
C ALA A 102 -32.71 -5.20 -2.23
N ILE A 103 -31.75 -5.04 -3.13
CA ILE A 103 -30.97 -6.16 -3.70
C ILE A 103 -29.65 -6.40 -2.98
N HIS A 104 -29.23 -5.47 -2.12
CA HIS A 104 -28.02 -5.64 -1.33
C HIS A 104 -28.22 -6.60 -0.16
N ILE A 105 -27.33 -7.58 -0.04
CA ILE A 105 -27.28 -8.48 1.12
C ILE A 105 -26.37 -7.86 2.17
N ARG A 106 -26.96 -7.39 3.28
CA ARG A 106 -26.21 -6.76 4.36
C ARG A 106 -25.18 -7.70 4.96
N THR A 107 -24.05 -7.13 5.40
CA THR A 107 -23.06 -7.84 6.18
C THR A 107 -23.72 -8.45 7.42
N GLN A 108 -23.44 -9.70 7.68
CA GLN A 108 -24.01 -10.41 8.83
C GLN A 108 -23.37 -9.92 10.13
N ASP A 109 -24.15 -9.80 11.20
CA ASP A 109 -23.70 -9.26 12.48
C ASP A 109 -22.49 -9.99 13.06
N TRP A 110 -22.39 -11.31 12.84
CA TRP A 110 -21.26 -12.09 13.30
C TRP A 110 -19.95 -11.70 12.60
N VAL A 111 -19.99 -11.20 11.34
CA VAL A 111 -18.82 -10.69 10.61
C VAL A 111 -18.31 -9.41 11.26
N VAL A 112 -19.23 -8.52 11.65
CA VAL A 112 -18.90 -7.30 12.38
C VAL A 112 -18.34 -7.65 13.77
N ARG A 113 -19.03 -8.50 14.51
CA ARG A 113 -18.67 -8.91 15.88
C ARG A 113 -17.28 -9.54 15.97
N ARG A 114 -16.88 -10.33 14.98
CA ARG A 114 -15.55 -10.97 14.93
C ARG A 114 -14.39 -9.97 14.80
N GLN A 115 -14.66 -8.74 14.36
CA GLN A 115 -13.64 -7.70 14.17
C GLN A 115 -13.52 -6.77 15.40
N VAL A 116 -14.34 -6.94 16.41
CA VAL A 116 -14.30 -6.15 17.65
C VAL A 116 -13.21 -6.68 18.58
N LEU A 117 -12.31 -5.80 19.04
CA LEU A 117 -11.18 -6.16 19.90
C LEU A 117 -11.50 -6.20 21.39
N PHE A 118 -12.67 -5.68 21.83
CA PHE A 118 -13.11 -5.63 23.22
C PHE A 118 -14.34 -6.51 23.45
N LYS A 119 -14.58 -6.92 24.69
CA LYS A 119 -15.65 -7.86 25.06
C LYS A 119 -16.44 -7.34 26.26
N PRO A 120 -17.71 -7.78 26.41
CA PRO A 120 -18.45 -7.60 27.64
C PRO A 120 -17.68 -8.09 28.88
N GLY A 121 -17.71 -7.31 29.96
CA GLY A 121 -17.00 -7.59 31.21
C GLY A 121 -15.58 -7.01 31.27
N GLU A 122 -15.02 -6.53 30.19
CA GLU A 122 -13.72 -5.84 30.17
C GLU A 122 -13.86 -4.38 30.56
N ARG A 123 -12.79 -3.76 31.06
CA ARG A 123 -12.78 -2.32 31.32
C ARG A 123 -12.76 -1.56 29.99
N VAL A 124 -13.40 -0.39 29.98
CA VAL A 124 -13.33 0.50 28.82
C VAL A 124 -11.89 0.88 28.55
N SER A 125 -11.48 0.76 27.30
CA SER A 125 -10.19 1.24 26.80
C SER A 125 -10.40 2.02 25.52
N VAL A 126 -10.17 3.34 25.57
CA VAL A 126 -10.30 4.26 24.42
C VAL A 126 -9.43 3.76 23.26
N ARG A 127 -8.22 3.34 23.56
CA ARG A 127 -7.28 2.80 22.58
C ARG A 127 -7.84 1.58 21.82
N LEU A 128 -8.42 0.59 22.54
CA LEU A 128 -8.98 -0.61 21.88
C LEU A 128 -10.20 -0.26 21.02
N ILE A 129 -10.99 0.72 21.44
CA ILE A 129 -12.15 1.21 20.69
C ILE A 129 -11.68 1.89 19.41
N GLU A 130 -10.71 2.81 19.49
CA GLU A 130 -10.13 3.50 18.33
C GLU A 130 -9.40 2.52 17.39
N GLU A 131 -8.68 1.55 17.93
CA GLU A 131 -8.02 0.51 17.15
C GLU A 131 -9.05 -0.38 16.42
N THR A 132 -10.15 -0.75 17.09
CA THR A 132 -11.25 -1.48 16.45
C THR A 132 -11.84 -0.67 15.29
N GLU A 133 -12.17 0.61 15.52
CA GLU A 133 -12.69 1.48 14.46
C GLU A 133 -11.71 1.57 13.28
N ARG A 134 -10.43 1.74 13.55
CA ARG A 134 -9.38 1.81 12.54
C ARG A 134 -9.30 0.53 11.72
N LEU A 135 -9.26 -0.65 12.36
CA LEU A 135 -9.21 -1.95 11.70
C LEU A 135 -10.46 -2.19 10.84
N MET A 136 -11.64 -1.89 11.38
CA MET A 136 -12.88 -2.06 10.63
C MET A 136 -12.99 -1.09 9.45
N ARG A 137 -12.52 0.17 9.58
CA ARG A 137 -12.48 1.13 8.47
C ARG A 137 -11.48 0.75 7.38
N SER A 138 -10.44 -0.01 7.70
CA SER A 138 -9.54 -0.56 6.68
C SER A 138 -10.20 -1.65 5.83
N ASN A 139 -11.25 -2.27 6.36
CA ASN A 139 -12.06 -3.25 5.63
C ASN A 139 -13.02 -2.53 4.68
N ARG A 140 -12.82 -2.71 3.38
CA ARG A 140 -13.54 -1.99 2.32
C ARG A 140 -15.02 -2.35 2.18
N ILE A 141 -15.50 -3.36 2.90
CA ILE A 141 -16.93 -3.69 2.92
C ILE A 141 -17.76 -2.66 3.69
N PHE A 142 -17.12 -1.81 4.50
CA PHE A 142 -17.80 -0.75 5.25
C PHE A 142 -17.52 0.63 4.65
N TYR A 143 -18.59 1.38 4.39
CA TYR A 143 -18.53 2.79 4.04
C TYR A 143 -18.17 3.65 5.25
N ASP A 144 -18.82 3.36 6.38
CA ASP A 144 -18.60 4.07 7.63
C ASP A 144 -18.62 3.11 8.81
N VAL A 145 -17.84 3.44 9.83
CA VAL A 145 -17.77 2.73 11.10
C VAL A 145 -17.73 3.77 12.20
N SER A 146 -18.57 3.64 13.21
CA SER A 146 -18.51 4.44 14.44
C SER A 146 -18.85 3.58 15.64
N ILE A 147 -18.14 3.78 16.73
CA ILE A 147 -18.37 3.08 18.00
C ILE A 147 -18.79 4.13 19.02
N VAL A 148 -19.93 3.94 19.66
CA VAL A 148 -20.51 4.94 20.55
C VAL A 148 -21.05 4.30 21.84
N PRO A 149 -20.96 4.98 22.99
CA PRO A 149 -21.65 4.56 24.21
C PRO A 149 -23.15 4.86 24.05
N VAL A 150 -24.02 3.91 24.38
CA VAL A 150 -25.50 4.06 24.25
C VAL A 150 -26.27 3.95 25.56
N GLY A 151 -25.62 3.53 26.63
CA GLY A 151 -26.19 3.47 27.97
C GLY A 151 -25.11 3.44 29.03
N TYR A 152 -25.31 4.09 30.15
CA TYR A 152 -24.37 4.04 31.28
C TYR A 152 -25.16 4.00 32.61
N ARG A 153 -24.93 2.94 33.39
CA ARG A 153 -25.55 2.75 34.73
C ARG A 153 -24.61 1.95 35.64
N ASP A 154 -24.47 2.41 36.87
CA ASP A 154 -23.75 1.71 37.94
C ASP A 154 -22.34 1.27 37.57
N GLY A 155 -21.59 2.11 36.81
CA GLY A 155 -20.24 1.79 36.37
C GLY A 155 -20.18 0.87 35.14
N VAL A 156 -21.32 0.51 34.53
CA VAL A 156 -21.41 -0.34 33.34
C VAL A 156 -21.90 0.48 32.15
N VAL A 157 -21.21 0.38 31.02
CA VAL A 157 -21.53 1.06 29.77
C VAL A 157 -21.89 0.06 28.67
N ASP A 158 -23.04 0.26 28.04
CA ASP A 158 -23.39 -0.44 26.80
C ASP A 158 -22.80 0.28 25.60
N ILE A 159 -22.23 -0.47 24.67
CA ILE A 159 -21.53 0.05 23.49
C ILE A 159 -22.26 -0.41 22.24
N GLU A 160 -22.47 0.50 21.31
CA GLU A 160 -23.00 0.20 19.99
C GLU A 160 -21.94 0.38 18.91
N VAL A 161 -21.71 -0.70 18.15
CA VAL A 161 -20.84 -0.69 16.96
C VAL A 161 -21.73 -0.47 15.75
N ARG A 162 -21.70 0.75 15.22
CA ARG A 162 -22.46 1.16 14.03
C ARG A 162 -21.61 0.99 12.81
N THR A 163 -22.09 0.21 11.84
CA THR A 163 -21.46 0.06 10.54
C THR A 163 -22.45 0.42 9.45
N ARG A 164 -21.94 0.88 8.32
CA ARG A 164 -22.70 1.07 7.10
C ARG A 164 -21.98 0.37 5.97
N ASP A 165 -22.68 -0.50 5.25
CA ASP A 165 -22.11 -1.28 4.17
C ASP A 165 -21.76 -0.43 2.95
N THR A 166 -20.84 -0.95 2.12
CA THR A 166 -20.63 -0.52 0.74
C THR A 166 -21.35 -1.45 -0.23
N TRP A 167 -21.46 -1.05 -1.47
CA TRP A 167 -21.85 -1.95 -2.56
C TRP A 167 -20.67 -2.90 -2.84
N THR A 168 -20.88 -4.19 -2.69
CA THR A 168 -19.82 -5.21 -2.73
C THR A 168 -19.78 -6.05 -3.99
N LEU A 169 -20.94 -6.20 -4.67
CA LEU A 169 -20.99 -6.87 -5.99
C LEU A 169 -20.57 -5.87 -7.08
N GLU A 170 -19.40 -6.06 -7.64
CA GLU A 170 -18.78 -5.15 -8.60
C GLU A 170 -18.57 -5.82 -9.97
N PRO A 171 -19.56 -5.71 -10.89
CA PRO A 171 -19.25 -5.91 -12.30
C PRO A 171 -18.39 -4.72 -12.77
N GLY A 172 -17.27 -5.00 -13.40
CA GLY A 172 -16.33 -3.97 -13.84
C GLY A 172 -15.89 -4.17 -15.28
N ALA A 173 -15.82 -3.08 -16.02
CA ALA A 173 -15.02 -2.98 -17.24
C ALA A 173 -13.90 -1.99 -16.96
N SER A 174 -12.68 -2.35 -17.28
CA SER A 174 -11.52 -1.49 -17.09
C SER A 174 -10.90 -1.15 -18.43
N VAL A 175 -10.66 0.14 -18.61
CA VAL A 175 -9.82 0.65 -19.69
C VAL A 175 -8.79 1.55 -19.02
N SER A 176 -7.53 1.24 -19.20
CA SER A 176 -6.44 2.11 -18.77
C SER A 176 -5.47 2.32 -19.91
N ARG A 177 -4.82 3.47 -19.88
CA ARG A 177 -3.78 3.82 -20.85
C ARG A 177 -2.66 4.55 -20.13
N ALA A 178 -1.45 4.10 -20.36
CA ALA A 178 -0.26 4.76 -19.84
C ALA A 178 0.92 4.51 -20.77
N GLY A 179 1.76 5.53 -21.01
CA GLY A 179 2.94 5.42 -21.85
C GLY A 179 2.67 4.91 -23.27
N GLY A 180 1.50 5.24 -23.83
CA GLY A 180 1.12 4.80 -25.18
C GLY A 180 0.49 3.41 -25.27
N VAL A 181 0.47 2.62 -24.18
CA VAL A 181 -0.05 1.25 -24.13
C VAL A 181 -1.44 1.24 -23.53
N ASN A 182 -2.35 0.49 -24.12
CA ASN A 182 -3.69 0.25 -23.60
C ASN A 182 -3.70 -1.04 -22.76
N LYS A 183 -4.42 -0.99 -21.64
CA LYS A 183 -4.82 -2.16 -20.88
C LYS A 183 -6.34 -2.16 -20.80
N THR A 184 -6.94 -3.27 -21.16
CA THR A 184 -8.39 -3.47 -21.10
C THR A 184 -8.71 -4.68 -20.27
N GLY A 185 -9.90 -4.74 -19.70
CA GLY A 185 -10.31 -5.89 -18.93
C GLY A 185 -11.77 -5.81 -18.52
N TRP A 186 -12.26 -6.93 -18.01
CA TRP A 186 -13.51 -7.02 -17.30
C TRP A 186 -13.29 -7.76 -15.98
N SER A 187 -14.15 -7.52 -15.02
CA SER A 187 -14.15 -8.24 -13.75
C SER A 187 -15.57 -8.40 -13.23
N VAL A 188 -15.79 -9.48 -12.53
CA VAL A 188 -16.96 -9.65 -11.67
C VAL A 188 -16.45 -10.13 -10.34
N ARG A 189 -16.70 -9.37 -9.29
CA ARG A 189 -16.32 -9.76 -7.94
C ARG A 189 -17.38 -9.33 -6.94
N ASP A 190 -17.53 -10.12 -5.91
CA ASP A 190 -18.26 -9.73 -4.71
C ASP A 190 -17.26 -9.78 -3.54
N THR A 191 -17.04 -8.65 -2.89
CA THR A 191 -16.10 -8.54 -1.77
C THR A 191 -16.71 -8.95 -0.44
N ASN A 192 -18.00 -9.25 -0.43
CA ASN A 192 -18.75 -9.67 0.76
C ASN A 192 -19.88 -10.65 0.38
N ALA A 193 -19.53 -11.70 -0.33
CA ALA A 193 -20.47 -12.68 -0.86
C ALA A 193 -21.46 -13.14 0.23
N LEU A 194 -22.75 -13.01 -0.02
CA LEU A 194 -23.84 -13.33 0.92
C LEU A 194 -23.73 -12.63 2.29
N GLY A 195 -23.01 -11.51 2.39
CA GLY A 195 -22.81 -10.80 3.65
C GLY A 195 -21.83 -11.49 4.61
N THR A 196 -21.05 -12.46 4.14
CA THR A 196 -20.17 -13.30 4.99
C THR A 196 -18.74 -12.80 5.11
N GLY A 197 -18.41 -11.66 4.47
CA GLY A 197 -17.04 -11.13 4.40
C GLY A 197 -16.11 -11.90 3.44
N VAL A 198 -16.63 -12.90 2.71
CA VAL A 198 -15.86 -13.64 1.72
C VAL A 198 -15.81 -12.87 0.40
N LEU A 199 -14.62 -12.67 -0.14
CA LEU A 199 -14.42 -12.19 -1.50
C LEU A 199 -14.39 -13.36 -2.47
N ILE A 200 -15.20 -13.27 -3.53
CA ILE A 200 -15.15 -14.17 -4.69
C ILE A 200 -15.06 -13.31 -5.95
N GLY A 201 -14.13 -13.60 -6.84
CA GLY A 201 -13.95 -12.81 -8.04
C GLY A 201 -13.37 -13.57 -9.22
N ALA A 202 -13.73 -13.10 -10.42
CA ALA A 202 -13.10 -13.46 -11.68
C ALA A 202 -12.78 -12.17 -12.44
N SER A 203 -11.60 -12.09 -13.03
CA SER A 203 -11.19 -10.94 -13.85
C SER A 203 -10.40 -11.40 -15.07
N HIS A 204 -10.59 -10.70 -16.17
CA HIS A 204 -9.77 -10.83 -17.36
C HIS A 204 -9.10 -9.52 -17.65
N SER A 205 -7.85 -9.54 -18.04
CA SER A 205 -7.14 -8.34 -18.48
C SER A 205 -6.23 -8.64 -19.68
N THR A 206 -6.07 -7.63 -20.52
CA THR A 206 -5.16 -7.66 -21.67
C THR A 206 -4.35 -6.38 -21.68
N ASP A 207 -3.04 -6.49 -21.76
CA ASP A 207 -2.13 -5.37 -21.94
C ASP A 207 -1.08 -5.68 -23.02
N ALA A 208 0.00 -4.88 -23.13
CA ALA A 208 1.05 -5.07 -24.13
C ALA A 208 1.89 -6.33 -23.93
N ASP A 209 1.94 -6.84 -22.69
CA ASP A 209 2.84 -7.95 -22.35
C ASP A 209 2.10 -9.27 -22.34
N ARG A 210 0.86 -9.27 -21.83
CA ARG A 210 0.06 -10.49 -21.65
C ARG A 210 -1.44 -10.25 -21.60
N SER A 211 -2.19 -11.32 -21.81
CA SER A 211 -3.61 -11.40 -21.51
C SER A 211 -3.87 -12.58 -20.60
N GLY A 212 -4.94 -12.53 -19.81
CA GLY A 212 -5.25 -13.66 -18.94
C GLY A 212 -6.50 -13.47 -18.12
N ILE A 213 -6.93 -14.57 -17.52
CA ILE A 213 -8.03 -14.63 -16.57
C ILE A 213 -7.50 -15.04 -15.19
N GLU A 214 -7.99 -14.35 -14.15
CA GLU A 214 -7.69 -14.63 -12.75
C GLU A 214 -8.97 -14.95 -12.00
N TYR A 215 -8.92 -15.96 -11.14
CA TYR A 215 -9.93 -16.30 -10.14
C TYR A 215 -9.35 -16.06 -8.75
N LYS A 216 -10.13 -15.45 -7.86
CA LYS A 216 -9.72 -15.17 -6.49
C LYS A 216 -10.83 -15.49 -5.50
N VAL A 217 -10.44 -16.15 -4.40
CA VAL A 217 -11.28 -16.33 -3.22
C VAL A 217 -10.47 -15.88 -2.01
N SER A 218 -11.07 -15.06 -1.15
CA SER A 218 -10.40 -14.56 0.06
C SER A 218 -11.38 -14.50 1.21
N GLN A 219 -11.02 -15.06 2.35
CA GLN A 219 -11.74 -14.93 3.62
C GLN A 219 -10.80 -14.35 4.67
N PRO A 220 -10.87 -13.03 4.94
CA PRO A 220 -9.95 -12.36 5.86
C PRO A 220 -10.24 -12.67 7.34
N HIS A 221 -11.41 -13.23 7.67
CA HIS A 221 -11.90 -13.45 9.02
C HIS A 221 -12.36 -14.88 9.25
N ALA A 222 -11.55 -15.88 8.82
CA ALA A 222 -11.84 -17.29 9.05
C ALA A 222 -11.60 -17.68 10.52
N PHE A 223 -12.11 -18.84 10.91
CA PHE A 223 -11.88 -19.52 12.19
C PHE A 223 -12.09 -18.60 13.43
N ASP A 224 -11.00 -18.08 13.96
CA ASP A 224 -10.95 -17.20 15.13
C ASP A 224 -11.33 -15.73 14.84
N GLY A 225 -11.67 -15.41 13.59
CA GLY A 225 -12.00 -14.07 13.12
C GLY A 225 -10.78 -13.24 12.67
N TRP A 226 -9.57 -13.75 12.81
CA TRP A 226 -8.33 -13.04 12.48
C TRP A 226 -7.38 -13.82 11.58
N THR A 227 -7.75 -15.04 11.21
CA THR A 227 -7.03 -15.85 10.23
C THR A 227 -7.54 -15.54 8.83
N ALA A 228 -6.66 -15.09 7.95
CA ALA A 228 -6.97 -14.90 6.54
C ALA A 228 -6.67 -16.19 5.75
N ILE A 229 -7.57 -16.53 4.82
CA ILE A 229 -7.39 -17.58 3.83
C ILE A 229 -7.53 -16.95 2.45
N ASP A 230 -6.49 -17.03 1.64
CA ASP A 230 -6.47 -16.51 0.29
C ASP A 230 -6.13 -17.61 -0.70
N TYR A 231 -6.85 -17.67 -1.80
CA TYR A 231 -6.55 -18.52 -2.95
C TYR A 231 -6.68 -17.70 -4.23
N SER A 232 -5.69 -17.83 -5.12
CA SER A 232 -5.76 -17.28 -6.47
C SER A 232 -5.24 -18.27 -7.50
N HIS A 233 -5.87 -18.25 -8.68
CA HIS A 233 -5.47 -19.01 -9.86
C HIS A 233 -5.55 -18.11 -11.08
N SER A 234 -4.46 -18.03 -11.86
CA SER A 234 -4.42 -17.25 -13.09
C SER A 234 -3.97 -18.10 -14.26
N ARG A 235 -4.66 -17.96 -15.39
CA ARG A 235 -4.22 -18.48 -16.70
C ARG A 235 -3.88 -17.31 -17.58
N LEU A 236 -2.63 -17.25 -17.99
CA LEU A 236 -2.05 -16.14 -18.72
C LEU A 236 -1.64 -16.60 -20.14
N SER A 237 -1.59 -15.70 -21.11
CA SER A 237 -1.11 -16.00 -22.47
C SER A 237 0.33 -16.50 -22.50
N ASP A 238 1.11 -16.17 -21.48
CA ASP A 238 2.52 -16.51 -21.33
C ASP A 238 2.79 -17.45 -20.16
N GLY A 239 1.76 -18.02 -19.49
CA GLY A 239 1.94 -18.98 -18.41
C GLY A 239 0.74 -19.12 -17.49
N GLN A 240 1.01 -19.48 -16.24
CA GLN A 240 -0.02 -19.65 -15.20
C GLN A 240 0.54 -19.36 -13.82
N SER A 241 -0.35 -19.00 -12.89
CA SER A 241 0.02 -18.80 -11.50
C SER A 241 -1.02 -19.42 -10.57
N ASN A 242 -0.57 -20.03 -9.46
CA ASN A 242 -1.42 -20.51 -8.39
C ASN A 242 -0.82 -20.03 -7.07
N ALA A 243 -1.66 -19.55 -6.15
CA ALA A 243 -1.21 -19.21 -4.81
C ALA A 243 -2.27 -19.57 -3.78
N ILE A 244 -1.81 -20.05 -2.63
CA ILE A 244 -2.62 -20.25 -1.43
C ILE A 244 -1.89 -19.68 -0.22
N SER A 245 -2.65 -19.03 0.66
CA SER A 245 -2.13 -18.44 1.90
C SER A 245 -3.14 -18.66 3.02
N ILE A 246 -2.65 -19.12 4.18
CA ILE A 246 -3.42 -19.25 5.42
C ILE A 246 -2.57 -18.58 6.49
N VAL A 247 -2.94 -17.38 6.89
CA VAL A 247 -2.13 -16.55 7.80
C VAL A 247 -2.99 -15.92 8.88
N ARG A 248 -2.62 -16.16 10.12
CA ARG A 248 -3.04 -15.34 11.25
C ARG A 248 -1.94 -14.33 11.57
N PRO A 249 -2.09 -13.07 11.15
CA PRO A 249 -1.07 -12.05 11.38
C PRO A 249 -1.08 -11.54 12.82
N PHE A 250 -0.15 -10.70 13.20
CA PHE A 250 -0.30 -9.80 14.33
C PHE A 250 -1.29 -8.67 13.95
N TYR A 251 -2.58 -8.97 13.98
CA TYR A 251 -3.67 -8.12 13.46
C TYR A 251 -3.92 -6.85 14.29
N ALA A 252 -3.59 -6.88 15.58
CA ALA A 252 -3.68 -5.75 16.49
C ALA A 252 -2.37 -5.57 17.25
N LEU A 253 -2.18 -4.42 17.89
CA LEU A 253 -0.98 -4.12 18.66
C LEU A 253 -0.81 -5.04 19.87
N ASP A 254 -1.93 -5.49 20.46
CA ASP A 254 -1.95 -6.43 21.58
C ASP A 254 -1.91 -7.91 21.19
N THR A 255 -1.86 -8.22 19.90
CA THR A 255 -1.81 -9.62 19.44
C THR A 255 -0.57 -10.32 19.96
N ARG A 256 -0.76 -11.47 20.65
CA ARG A 256 0.31 -12.22 21.32
C ARG A 256 1.02 -13.25 20.43
N TRP A 257 0.35 -13.75 19.40
CA TRP A 257 0.91 -14.76 18.52
C TRP A 257 0.44 -14.59 17.08
N ALA A 258 1.28 -15.02 16.17
CA ALA A 258 1.00 -15.09 14.75
C ALA A 258 1.51 -16.41 14.20
N ALA A 259 0.88 -16.93 13.14
CA ALA A 259 1.38 -18.08 12.42
C ALA A 259 0.89 -18.01 10.97
N GLY A 260 1.63 -18.63 10.07
CA GLY A 260 1.22 -18.61 8.68
C GLY A 260 1.91 -19.66 7.83
N PHE A 261 1.19 -20.03 6.78
CA PHE A 261 1.68 -20.85 5.67
C PHE A 261 1.26 -20.18 4.37
N SER A 262 2.17 -20.09 3.42
CA SER A 262 1.86 -19.66 2.05
C SER A 262 2.68 -20.45 1.05
N THR A 263 2.09 -20.70 -0.13
CA THR A 263 2.81 -21.28 -1.27
C THR A 263 2.29 -20.67 -2.56
N ALA A 264 3.19 -20.52 -3.54
CA ALA A 264 2.83 -20.08 -4.88
C ALA A 264 3.69 -20.77 -5.93
N THR A 265 3.08 -21.02 -7.09
CA THR A 265 3.75 -21.42 -8.31
C THR A 265 3.43 -20.43 -9.41
N ASP A 266 4.42 -20.02 -10.18
CA ASP A 266 4.27 -19.07 -11.26
C ASP A 266 5.11 -19.48 -12.47
N THR A 267 4.57 -19.32 -13.66
CA THR A 267 5.28 -19.48 -14.92
C THR A 267 4.95 -18.32 -15.82
N ARG A 268 5.96 -17.63 -16.33
CA ARG A 268 5.81 -16.42 -17.14
C ARG A 268 6.96 -16.23 -18.12
N ILE A 269 6.80 -15.28 -19.03
CA ILE A 269 7.90 -14.78 -19.87
C ILE A 269 8.40 -13.47 -19.27
N ASP A 270 9.65 -13.46 -18.84
CA ASP A 270 10.36 -12.26 -18.44
C ASP A 270 10.98 -11.57 -19.66
N SER A 271 10.92 -10.24 -19.70
CA SER A 271 11.39 -9.43 -20.83
C SER A 271 12.38 -8.37 -20.36
N VAL A 272 13.45 -8.17 -21.16
CA VAL A 272 14.40 -7.06 -20.99
C VAL A 272 14.02 -5.95 -21.96
N PHE A 273 13.93 -4.73 -21.47
CA PHE A 273 13.55 -3.55 -22.25
C PHE A 273 14.72 -2.58 -22.43
N SER A 274 14.74 -1.91 -23.57
CA SER A 274 15.61 -0.77 -23.85
C SER A 274 14.87 0.22 -24.75
N ASN A 275 14.83 1.51 -24.37
CA ASN A 275 14.10 2.58 -25.07
C ASN A 275 12.61 2.28 -25.32
N GLY A 276 11.96 1.59 -24.38
CA GLY A 276 10.55 1.19 -24.51
C GLY A 276 10.31 -0.02 -25.40
N GLU A 277 11.34 -0.58 -26.04
CA GLU A 277 11.27 -1.77 -26.87
C GLU A 277 11.74 -3.01 -26.10
N ARG A 278 11.06 -4.14 -26.34
CA ARG A 278 11.43 -5.45 -25.81
C ARG A 278 12.61 -5.99 -26.63
N LYS A 279 13.73 -6.32 -25.98
CA LYS A 279 14.98 -6.77 -26.64
C LYS A 279 15.25 -8.24 -26.43
N ASN A 280 15.02 -8.77 -25.23
CA ASN A 280 15.31 -10.16 -24.88
C ASN A 280 14.12 -10.74 -24.11
N GLN A 281 13.99 -12.05 -24.17
CA GLN A 281 12.96 -12.80 -23.44
C GLN A 281 13.49 -14.13 -22.91
N VAL A 282 12.92 -14.57 -21.78
CA VAL A 282 13.25 -15.86 -21.19
C VAL A 282 12.01 -16.41 -20.47
N ARG A 283 11.75 -17.71 -20.58
CA ARG A 283 10.76 -18.39 -19.79
C ARG A 283 11.25 -18.53 -18.36
N HIS A 284 10.48 -18.06 -17.40
CA HIS A 284 10.77 -18.12 -15.98
C HIS A 284 9.71 -18.94 -15.26
N GLY A 285 10.11 -19.96 -14.53
CA GLY A 285 9.29 -20.71 -13.59
C GLY A 285 9.75 -20.42 -12.17
N GLN A 286 8.80 -20.12 -11.27
CA GLN A 286 9.08 -19.83 -9.87
C GLN A 286 8.14 -20.60 -8.96
N ASP A 287 8.73 -21.37 -8.02
CA ASP A 287 8.00 -22.03 -6.93
C ASP A 287 8.43 -21.42 -5.60
N SER A 288 7.49 -21.06 -4.75
CA SER A 288 7.78 -20.50 -3.43
C SER A 288 6.90 -21.10 -2.35
N ALA A 289 7.46 -21.23 -1.14
CA ALA A 289 6.69 -21.60 0.05
C ALA A 289 7.30 -20.93 1.29
N GLN A 290 6.46 -20.61 2.26
CA GLN A 290 6.88 -20.07 3.55
C GLN A 290 5.98 -20.62 4.66
N VAL A 291 6.58 -20.92 5.81
CA VAL A 291 5.88 -21.20 7.06
C VAL A 291 6.55 -20.41 8.17
N PHE A 292 5.76 -19.89 9.09
CA PHE A 292 6.30 -19.18 10.25
C PHE A 292 5.39 -19.27 11.47
N GLY A 293 6.00 -19.10 12.65
CA GLY A 293 5.34 -18.80 13.90
C GLY A 293 5.93 -17.57 14.55
N GLY A 294 5.11 -16.78 15.22
CA GLY A 294 5.54 -15.52 15.84
C GLY A 294 4.93 -15.32 17.23
N TRP A 295 5.63 -14.53 18.04
CA TRP A 295 5.24 -14.15 19.38
C TRP A 295 5.49 -12.66 19.65
N SER A 296 4.68 -12.07 20.53
CA SER A 296 4.77 -10.67 20.96
C SER A 296 4.30 -10.52 22.41
N GLU A 297 4.90 -9.57 23.12
CA GLU A 297 4.39 -9.11 24.41
C GLU A 297 3.14 -8.22 24.29
N GLY A 298 2.69 -7.93 23.04
CA GLY A 298 1.67 -6.93 22.75
C GLY A 298 2.19 -5.52 22.90
N LEU A 299 1.31 -4.57 23.17
CA LEU A 299 1.65 -3.17 23.32
C LEU A 299 2.22 -2.88 24.72
N VAL A 300 3.47 -2.45 24.78
CA VAL A 300 4.15 -2.06 26.04
C VAL A 300 4.83 -0.71 25.82
N GLY A 301 4.45 0.28 26.63
CA GLY A 301 5.03 1.62 26.55
C GLY A 301 4.85 2.33 25.22
N GLY A 302 3.75 2.08 24.51
CA GLY A 302 3.48 2.63 23.17
C GLY A 302 4.14 1.86 22.01
N TRP A 303 4.76 0.69 22.28
CA TRP A 303 5.47 -0.12 21.30
C TRP A 303 5.02 -1.58 21.31
N ALA A 304 4.73 -2.13 20.15
CA ALA A 304 4.55 -3.56 19.94
C ALA A 304 5.83 -4.15 19.32
N ARG A 305 6.46 -5.09 20.05
CA ARG A 305 7.64 -5.85 19.61
C ARG A 305 7.20 -7.26 19.23
N ARG A 306 7.55 -7.69 18.02
CA ARG A 306 7.10 -8.95 17.46
C ARG A 306 8.30 -9.76 16.97
N TYR A 307 8.35 -11.02 17.31
CA TYR A 307 9.40 -11.94 16.95
C TYR A 307 8.81 -13.10 16.17
N SER A 308 9.41 -13.48 15.07
CA SER A 308 8.95 -14.62 14.29
C SER A 308 10.13 -15.49 13.87
N VAL A 309 9.90 -16.79 13.82
CA VAL A 309 10.83 -17.78 13.28
C VAL A 309 10.07 -18.56 12.20
N GLY A 310 10.77 -18.90 11.14
CA GLY A 310 10.13 -19.62 10.05
C GLY A 310 11.14 -20.25 9.09
N PHE A 311 10.58 -20.83 8.04
CA PHE A 311 11.31 -21.43 6.94
C PHE A 311 10.75 -20.93 5.62
N SER A 312 11.63 -20.56 4.69
CA SER A 312 11.28 -20.12 3.35
C SER A 312 11.94 -21.02 2.30
N TYR A 313 11.20 -21.29 1.25
CA TYR A 313 11.65 -22.00 0.07
C TYR A 313 11.38 -21.15 -1.16
N LEU A 314 12.35 -21.04 -2.07
CA LEU A 314 12.23 -20.39 -3.37
C LEU A 314 13.01 -21.21 -4.39
N LYS A 315 12.40 -21.45 -5.55
CA LYS A 315 13.06 -22.08 -6.70
C LYS A 315 12.75 -21.28 -7.94
N ASP A 316 13.80 -20.78 -8.59
CA ASP A 316 13.74 -20.11 -9.89
C ASP A 316 14.34 -21.04 -10.96
N THR A 317 13.67 -21.15 -12.10
CA THR A 317 14.13 -21.93 -13.27
C THR A 317 13.96 -21.10 -14.53
N PHE A 318 14.96 -21.13 -15.42
CA PHE A 318 14.96 -20.36 -16.65
C PHE A 318 15.14 -21.25 -17.87
N LYS A 319 14.39 -20.98 -18.94
CA LYS A 319 14.45 -21.76 -20.18
C LYS A 319 14.41 -20.85 -21.40
N VAL A 320 15.23 -21.19 -22.40
CA VAL A 320 15.16 -20.61 -23.75
C VAL A 320 14.02 -21.29 -24.50
N GLU A 321 13.19 -20.54 -25.18
CA GLU A 321 12.15 -21.06 -26.08
C GLU A 321 12.36 -20.51 -27.50
N PRO A 322 12.23 -21.35 -28.55
CA PRO A 322 12.56 -20.95 -29.94
C PRO A 322 11.70 -19.81 -30.48
N ASP A 323 10.45 -19.68 -29.98
CA ASP A 323 9.49 -18.68 -30.45
C ASP A 323 9.61 -17.32 -29.73
N LEU A 324 10.54 -17.20 -28.76
CA LEU A 324 10.80 -15.96 -28.06
C LEU A 324 11.93 -15.14 -28.71
N LEU A 325 12.04 -13.87 -28.31
CA LEU A 325 13.21 -13.05 -28.62
C LEU A 325 14.48 -13.70 -28.05
N PRO A 326 15.69 -13.39 -28.60
CA PRO A 326 16.93 -13.93 -28.05
C PRO A 326 17.00 -13.82 -26.53
N PRO A 327 17.56 -14.81 -25.85
CA PRO A 327 17.69 -14.74 -24.38
C PRO A 327 18.62 -13.60 -23.96
N PRO A 328 18.50 -13.11 -22.72
CA PRO A 328 19.44 -12.13 -22.18
C PRO A 328 20.85 -12.74 -22.04
N ASP A 329 21.86 -11.87 -22.18
CA ASP A 329 23.26 -12.23 -21.92
C ASP A 329 23.83 -11.25 -20.88
N PRO A 330 24.24 -11.73 -19.69
CA PRO A 330 24.30 -13.13 -19.25
C PRO A 330 22.93 -13.79 -19.07
N PHE A 331 22.85 -15.10 -19.36
CA PHE A 331 21.66 -15.90 -19.12
C PHE A 331 21.43 -16.09 -17.62
N PRO A 332 20.21 -15.88 -17.08
CA PRO A 332 19.93 -16.04 -15.65
C PRO A 332 20.11 -17.48 -15.21
N GLN A 333 20.63 -17.67 -14.00
CA GLN A 333 20.93 -18.98 -13.44
C GLN A 333 19.75 -19.53 -12.63
N ASP A 334 19.47 -20.80 -12.79
CA ASP A 334 18.56 -21.55 -11.94
C ASP A 334 19.08 -21.53 -10.50
N GLN A 335 18.17 -21.34 -9.55
CA GLN A 335 18.51 -21.43 -8.14
C GLN A 335 17.42 -22.03 -7.31
N THR A 336 17.81 -22.68 -6.22
CA THR A 336 16.93 -23.11 -5.14
C THR A 336 17.47 -22.54 -3.83
N LEU A 337 16.58 -21.97 -3.04
CA LEU A 337 16.87 -21.40 -1.72
C LEU A 337 15.96 -22.05 -0.68
N ALA A 338 16.52 -22.74 0.29
CA ALA A 338 15.83 -23.34 1.42
C ALA A 338 16.46 -22.78 2.71
N ALA A 339 15.75 -21.91 3.41
CA ALA A 339 16.31 -21.05 4.43
C ALA A 339 15.43 -20.94 5.68
N PRO A 340 15.91 -21.39 6.85
CA PRO A 340 15.37 -20.88 8.11
C PRO A 340 15.62 -19.36 8.23
N PHE A 341 14.70 -18.64 8.89
CA PHE A 341 14.81 -17.22 9.10
C PHE A 341 14.32 -16.79 10.48
N LEU A 342 14.82 -15.65 10.92
CA LEU A 342 14.33 -14.88 12.06
C LEU A 342 13.80 -13.54 11.55
N ARG A 343 12.69 -13.07 12.13
CA ARG A 343 12.11 -11.75 11.85
C ARG A 343 11.83 -11.03 13.15
N TYR A 344 12.20 -9.77 13.20
CA TYR A 344 11.84 -8.82 14.24
C TYR A 344 11.05 -7.67 13.65
N GLU A 345 9.92 -7.31 14.29
CA GLU A 345 9.10 -6.18 13.89
C GLU A 345 8.87 -5.27 15.10
N LEU A 346 8.92 -3.97 14.85
CA LEU A 346 8.68 -2.93 15.83
C LEU A 346 7.62 -1.97 15.29
N VAL A 347 6.54 -1.77 16.05
CA VAL A 347 5.42 -0.90 15.67
C VAL A 347 5.11 0.04 16.82
N GLN A 348 5.16 1.35 16.56
CA GLN A 348 4.74 2.38 17.49
C GLN A 348 3.25 2.65 17.34
N ASP A 349 2.54 2.78 18.48
CA ASP A 349 1.14 3.17 18.51
C ASP A 349 1.01 4.70 18.37
N ASN A 350 1.14 5.18 17.14
CA ASN A 350 0.98 6.59 16.80
C ASN A 350 0.32 6.72 15.43
N TYR A 351 -0.99 6.96 15.42
CA TYR A 351 -1.80 7.10 14.21
C TYR A 351 -2.50 8.45 14.19
N GLU A 352 -2.76 8.95 12.99
CA GLU A 352 -3.50 10.18 12.77
C GLU A 352 -4.72 9.90 11.90
N LYS A 353 -5.90 10.33 12.35
CA LYS A 353 -7.15 10.27 11.58
C LYS A 353 -7.35 11.59 10.88
N VAL A 354 -7.36 11.57 9.56
CA VAL A 354 -7.45 12.76 8.70
C VAL A 354 -8.40 12.53 7.53
N LYS A 355 -8.64 13.57 6.74
CA LYS A 355 -9.34 13.52 5.47
C LYS A 355 -8.50 14.24 4.41
N ASN A 356 -8.79 13.96 3.14
CA ASN A 356 -8.23 14.67 2.01
C ASN A 356 -6.69 14.59 1.89
N ARG A 357 -6.09 13.44 2.19
CA ARG A 357 -4.68 13.16 1.88
C ARG A 357 -4.56 12.26 0.65
N ASP A 358 -5.02 11.03 0.76
CA ASP A 358 -4.98 10.04 -0.32
C ASP A 358 -6.38 9.73 -0.88
N LEU A 359 -7.45 10.12 -0.17
CA LEU A 359 -8.85 9.96 -0.58
C LEU A 359 -9.60 11.29 -0.47
N ILE A 360 -10.76 11.40 -1.12
CA ILE A 360 -11.59 12.63 -1.12
C ILE A 360 -12.71 12.48 -0.08
N GLU A 361 -12.74 13.34 0.96
CA GLU A 361 -13.77 13.44 2.00
C GLU A 361 -14.05 12.13 2.78
N ARG A 362 -13.15 11.17 2.71
CA ARG A 362 -13.21 9.92 3.48
C ARG A 362 -12.20 9.97 4.62
N PRO A 363 -12.57 9.56 5.86
CA PRO A 363 -11.59 9.42 6.94
C PRO A 363 -10.53 8.37 6.61
N GLU A 364 -9.28 8.73 6.84
CA GLU A 364 -8.08 7.93 6.60
C GLU A 364 -7.26 7.86 7.87
N TYR A 365 -6.53 6.76 8.06
CA TYR A 365 -5.61 6.60 9.19
C TYR A 365 -4.19 6.48 8.67
N PHE A 366 -3.34 7.42 9.08
CA PHE A 366 -1.92 7.41 8.77
C PHE A 366 -1.11 6.97 9.97
N ALA A 367 -0.22 6.01 9.76
CA ALA A 367 0.80 5.65 10.73
C ALA A 367 1.83 6.78 10.79
N MET A 368 1.87 7.48 11.92
CA MET A 368 2.78 8.59 12.19
C MET A 368 3.93 8.17 13.11
N GLY A 369 3.88 6.95 13.64
CA GLY A 369 4.94 6.37 14.45
C GLY A 369 5.84 5.45 13.64
N THR A 370 7.00 5.15 14.20
CA THR A 370 7.97 4.24 13.62
C THR A 370 7.37 2.85 13.40
N GLN A 371 7.48 2.35 12.19
CA GLN A 371 7.22 0.96 11.84
C GLN A 371 8.48 0.38 11.21
N SER A 372 9.00 -0.71 11.74
CA SER A 372 10.19 -1.36 11.19
C SER A 372 10.07 -2.87 11.22
N SER A 373 10.71 -3.52 10.25
CA SER A 373 10.83 -4.97 10.16
C SER A 373 12.23 -5.34 9.68
N VAL A 374 12.84 -6.32 10.31
CA VAL A 374 14.11 -6.90 9.88
C VAL A 374 13.98 -8.41 9.84
N GLN A 375 14.30 -9.03 8.72
CA GLN A 375 14.36 -10.47 8.56
C GLN A 375 15.76 -10.89 8.09
N LEU A 376 16.31 -11.92 8.72
CA LEU A 376 17.58 -12.54 8.35
C LEU A 376 17.38 -14.05 8.21
N GLY A 377 17.76 -14.59 7.06
CA GLY A 377 17.69 -16.02 6.74
C GLY A 377 19.03 -16.55 6.24
N ARG A 378 19.21 -17.87 6.34
CA ARG A 378 20.39 -18.56 5.83
C ARG A 378 19.98 -19.72 4.95
N ALA A 379 20.13 -19.54 3.63
CA ALA A 379 20.01 -20.64 2.69
C ALA A 379 21.20 -21.59 2.86
N LEU A 380 20.91 -22.89 2.94
CA LEU A 380 21.92 -23.90 3.22
C LEU A 380 21.83 -25.04 2.20
N THR A 381 22.98 -25.43 1.64
CA THR A 381 23.06 -26.57 0.71
C THR A 381 22.61 -27.87 1.37
N GLY A 382 22.86 -28.06 2.66
CA GLY A 382 22.39 -29.19 3.45
C GLY A 382 20.84 -29.25 3.60
N LEU A 383 20.11 -28.16 3.28
CA LEU A 383 18.65 -28.10 3.26
C LEU A 383 18.07 -28.10 1.83
N GLY A 384 18.94 -28.30 0.80
CA GLY A 384 18.53 -28.35 -0.59
C GLY A 384 18.73 -27.05 -1.38
N SER A 385 19.40 -26.04 -0.82
CA SER A 385 19.77 -24.84 -1.57
C SER A 385 20.89 -25.10 -2.57
N THR A 386 20.86 -24.40 -3.70
CA THR A 386 21.93 -24.45 -4.72
C THR A 386 23.26 -23.95 -4.15
N GLN A 387 23.22 -22.92 -3.30
CA GLN A 387 24.38 -22.30 -2.66
C GLN A 387 24.05 -21.87 -1.22
N ASN A 388 25.10 -21.73 -0.39
CA ASN A 388 24.97 -21.16 0.94
C ASN A 388 24.93 -19.63 0.85
N LEU A 389 23.74 -19.03 1.05
CA LEU A 389 23.52 -17.59 0.93
C LEU A 389 22.92 -17.00 2.20
N TRP A 390 23.27 -15.78 2.53
CA TRP A 390 22.51 -14.97 3.46
C TRP A 390 21.34 -14.29 2.71
N LEU A 391 20.14 -14.41 3.27
CA LEU A 391 18.94 -13.73 2.79
C LEU A 391 18.58 -12.68 3.82
N TYR A 392 18.30 -11.45 3.37
CA TYR A 392 17.96 -10.37 4.28
C TYR A 392 16.89 -9.47 3.69
N SER A 393 16.07 -8.92 4.56
CA SER A 393 15.20 -7.79 4.25
C SER A 393 15.07 -6.91 5.49
N ALA A 394 15.10 -5.60 5.29
CA ALA A 394 14.81 -4.63 6.33
C ALA A 394 13.98 -3.50 5.74
N SER A 395 13.04 -3.00 6.53
CA SER A 395 12.24 -1.83 6.17
C SER A 395 11.98 -0.98 7.40
N ALA A 396 11.87 0.32 7.19
CA ALA A 396 11.48 1.27 8.21
C ALA A 396 10.65 2.39 7.59
N SER A 397 9.67 2.90 8.34
CA SER A 397 8.92 4.10 8.00
C SER A 397 8.61 4.89 9.25
N ASP A 398 8.51 6.21 9.10
CA ASP A 398 8.17 7.14 10.18
C ASP A 398 7.47 8.38 9.61
N GLY A 399 6.72 9.09 10.47
CA GLY A 399 5.98 10.29 10.12
C GLY A 399 6.28 11.47 11.04
N PHE A 400 6.45 12.62 10.46
CA PHE A 400 6.77 13.85 11.16
C PHE A 400 5.70 14.91 10.93
N ARG A 401 5.12 15.44 12.02
CA ARG A 401 4.22 16.58 11.96
C ARG A 401 5.04 17.86 11.91
N LEU A 402 4.78 18.68 10.92
CA LEU A 402 5.39 20.00 10.75
C LEU A 402 4.37 21.08 11.09
N PRO A 403 4.81 22.33 11.39
CA PRO A 403 3.89 23.45 11.62
C PRO A 403 2.91 23.64 10.46
N SER A 404 1.76 24.28 10.75
CA SER A 404 0.72 24.62 9.75
C SER A 404 0.11 23.41 9.04
N ASN A 405 -0.24 22.37 9.79
CA ASN A 405 -0.92 21.15 9.30
C ASN A 405 -0.18 20.47 8.14
N ARG A 406 1.15 20.45 8.20
CA ARG A 406 2.02 19.78 7.23
C ARG A 406 2.53 18.46 7.79
N VAL A 407 2.73 17.49 6.90
CA VAL A 407 3.22 16.16 7.28
C VAL A 407 4.30 15.71 6.32
N LEU A 408 5.33 15.09 6.87
CA LEU A 408 6.38 14.40 6.12
C LEU A 408 6.36 12.92 6.52
N LEU A 409 6.25 12.02 5.53
CA LEU A 409 6.36 10.58 5.72
C LEU A 409 7.61 10.08 5.01
N GLY A 410 8.47 9.38 5.75
CA GLY A 410 9.66 8.75 5.22
C GLY A 410 9.54 7.23 5.23
N SER A 411 10.07 6.57 4.21
CA SER A 411 10.23 5.11 4.21
C SER A 411 11.52 4.70 3.52
N ALA A 412 12.14 3.64 4.02
CA ALA A 412 13.30 3.03 3.40
C ALA A 412 13.21 1.51 3.52
N SER A 413 13.74 0.80 2.54
CA SER A 413 13.85 -0.65 2.58
C SER A 413 15.12 -1.13 1.88
N VAL A 414 15.62 -2.26 2.34
CA VAL A 414 16.71 -2.99 1.69
C VAL A 414 16.37 -4.48 1.74
N SER A 415 16.59 -5.18 0.64
CA SER A 415 16.43 -6.63 0.58
C SER A 415 17.45 -7.24 -0.36
N GLY A 416 17.73 -8.52 -0.18
CA GLY A 416 18.67 -9.20 -1.05
C GLY A 416 19.15 -10.53 -0.56
N GLN A 417 20.10 -11.06 -1.31
CA GLN A 417 20.86 -12.26 -1.00
C GLN A 417 22.34 -12.02 -1.29
N THR A 418 23.22 -12.62 -0.48
CA THR A 418 24.67 -12.48 -0.62
C THR A 418 25.42 -13.71 -0.12
N GLY A 419 26.64 -13.90 -0.62
CA GLY A 419 27.54 -15.00 -0.25
C GLY A 419 28.03 -15.83 -1.41
N TYR A 420 27.53 -15.60 -2.64
CA TYR A 420 28.04 -16.16 -3.89
C TYR A 420 27.83 -15.18 -5.02
N ALA A 421 28.89 -14.50 -5.42
CA ALA A 421 28.85 -13.35 -6.32
C ALA A 421 27.98 -13.49 -7.59
N PRO A 422 27.92 -14.64 -8.28
CA PRO A 422 27.02 -14.82 -9.44
C PRO A 422 25.52 -14.78 -9.11
N LEU A 423 25.14 -14.95 -7.84
CA LEU A 423 23.74 -14.94 -7.37
C LEU A 423 23.46 -13.80 -6.39
N ASP A 424 24.44 -12.91 -6.12
CA ASP A 424 24.23 -11.77 -5.26
C ASP A 424 23.23 -10.79 -5.86
N ARG A 425 22.15 -10.52 -5.10
CA ARG A 425 21.11 -9.53 -5.46
C ARG A 425 20.91 -8.58 -4.31
N HIS A 426 20.74 -7.30 -4.62
CA HIS A 426 20.48 -6.26 -3.64
C HIS A 426 19.51 -5.24 -4.22
N LEU A 427 18.45 -4.95 -3.51
CA LEU A 427 17.52 -3.86 -3.82
C LEU A 427 17.47 -2.92 -2.61
N ALA A 428 17.77 -1.66 -2.84
CA ALA A 428 17.55 -0.59 -1.86
C ALA A 428 16.53 0.39 -2.44
N SER A 429 15.55 0.77 -1.62
CA SER A 429 14.51 1.73 -2.00
C SER A 429 14.28 2.72 -0.88
N GLY A 430 13.97 3.96 -1.23
CA GLY A 430 13.61 4.99 -0.26
C GLY A 430 12.59 5.95 -0.85
N SER A 431 11.71 6.48 0.00
CA SER A 431 10.79 7.52 -0.42
C SER A 431 10.51 8.51 0.70
N ILE A 432 10.25 9.76 0.30
CA ILE A 432 9.79 10.83 1.16
C ILE A 432 8.53 11.40 0.53
N ARG A 433 7.45 11.53 1.32
CA ARG A 433 6.19 12.14 0.90
C ARG A 433 5.85 13.31 1.81
N PHE A 434 5.61 14.46 1.22
CA PHE A 434 5.18 15.67 1.90
C PHE A 434 3.72 15.96 1.56
N TYR A 435 2.95 16.31 2.57
CA TYR A 435 1.56 16.74 2.47
C TYR A 435 1.41 18.10 3.15
N GLY A 436 0.99 19.11 2.40
CA GLY A 436 0.72 20.45 2.90
C GLY A 436 -0.70 20.88 2.53
N HIS A 437 -1.49 21.28 3.52
CA HIS A 437 -2.85 21.79 3.30
C HIS A 437 -2.86 23.31 3.49
N PRO A 438 -2.70 24.10 2.42
CA PRO A 438 -2.86 25.56 2.52
C PRO A 438 -4.29 25.94 2.89
N ASP A 439 -5.27 25.15 2.48
CA ASP A 439 -6.67 25.21 2.92
C ASP A 439 -7.33 23.84 2.91
N ASN A 440 -8.62 23.74 3.27
CA ASN A 440 -9.36 22.47 3.33
C ASN A 440 -9.66 21.86 1.95
N ARG A 441 -9.45 22.58 0.85
CA ARG A 441 -9.78 22.17 -0.52
C ARG A 441 -8.57 21.96 -1.39
N ILE A 442 -7.42 22.39 -0.96
CA ILE A 442 -6.18 22.31 -1.72
C ILE A 442 -5.15 21.51 -0.92
N LEU A 443 -4.45 20.60 -1.59
CA LEU A 443 -3.36 19.82 -1.03
C LEU A 443 -2.14 19.92 -1.94
N THR A 444 -1.06 20.47 -1.42
CA THR A 444 0.28 20.34 -2.01
C THR A 444 0.87 19.00 -1.65
N PHE A 445 1.13 18.17 -2.64
CA PHE A 445 1.75 16.86 -2.48
C PHE A 445 3.10 16.82 -3.19
N VAL A 446 4.14 16.37 -2.49
CA VAL A 446 5.46 16.13 -3.08
C VAL A 446 5.92 14.74 -2.70
N SER A 447 6.35 13.96 -3.68
CA SER A 447 6.94 12.64 -3.48
C SER A 447 8.29 12.55 -4.17
N LEU A 448 9.33 12.21 -3.42
CA LEU A 448 10.65 11.87 -3.92
C LEU A 448 10.90 10.39 -3.64
N ALA A 449 11.21 9.61 -4.65
CA ALA A 449 11.55 8.19 -4.53
C ALA A 449 12.88 7.89 -5.22
N GLY A 450 13.64 6.97 -4.65
CA GLY A 450 14.88 6.49 -5.22
C GLY A 450 15.06 4.99 -5.01
N ASP A 451 15.57 4.31 -6.02
CA ASP A 451 15.84 2.87 -6.01
C ASP A 451 17.23 2.58 -6.55
N ALA A 452 17.88 1.57 -6.00
CA ALA A 452 19.14 1.02 -6.49
C ALA A 452 19.05 -0.51 -6.48
N LEU A 453 19.30 -1.12 -7.61
CA LEU A 453 19.23 -2.56 -7.85
C LEU A 453 20.62 -3.07 -8.25
N LYS A 454 21.00 -4.21 -7.72
CA LYS A 454 22.06 -5.07 -8.27
C LYS A 454 21.46 -6.45 -8.44
N ASP A 455 21.28 -6.89 -9.66
CA ASP A 455 20.71 -8.21 -9.95
C ASP A 455 21.40 -8.80 -11.18
N PRO A 456 21.86 -10.06 -11.13
CA PRO A 456 22.41 -10.74 -12.31
C PRO A 456 21.35 -11.05 -13.37
N ASN A 457 20.07 -11.07 -13.02
CA ASN A 457 18.99 -11.23 -13.99
C ASN A 457 18.62 -9.87 -14.60
N LEU A 458 19.00 -9.64 -15.85
CA LEU A 458 18.74 -8.40 -16.56
C LEU A 458 17.26 -8.10 -16.80
N ALA A 459 16.36 -9.06 -16.62
CA ALA A 459 14.92 -8.81 -16.70
C ALA A 459 14.40 -8.05 -15.47
N ASN A 460 15.14 -8.04 -14.35
CA ASN A 460 14.83 -7.26 -13.16
C ASN A 460 15.40 -5.84 -13.31
N GLN A 461 14.75 -5.00 -14.11
CA GLN A 461 15.17 -3.62 -14.37
C GLN A 461 14.29 -2.62 -13.60
N LEU A 462 14.91 -1.51 -13.18
CA LEU A 462 14.18 -0.33 -12.73
C LEU A 462 13.79 0.50 -13.95
N ALA A 463 12.50 0.77 -14.12
CA ALA A 463 11.98 1.45 -15.30
C ALA A 463 11.31 2.78 -14.96
N LEU A 464 11.38 3.75 -15.88
CA LEU A 464 10.64 4.99 -15.88
C LEU A 464 9.91 5.22 -17.21
N GLY A 465 8.70 5.77 -17.12
CA GLY A 465 7.83 6.13 -18.23
C GLY A 465 6.43 5.54 -18.10
N GLY A 466 5.42 6.30 -18.46
CA GLY A 466 4.02 5.89 -18.41
C GLY A 466 3.51 5.61 -16.99
N ASP A 467 3.29 4.36 -16.69
CA ASP A 467 2.75 3.89 -15.41
C ASP A 467 3.79 3.83 -14.27
N THR A 468 5.07 3.99 -14.58
CA THR A 468 6.16 3.98 -13.60
C THR A 468 6.62 5.37 -13.15
N GLY A 469 5.81 6.42 -13.40
CA GLY A 469 5.94 7.71 -12.75
C GLY A 469 6.22 8.92 -13.64
N LEU A 470 6.90 8.80 -14.77
CA LEU A 470 7.05 9.86 -15.77
C LEU A 470 5.89 9.79 -16.77
N ARG A 471 4.77 10.42 -16.43
CA ARG A 471 3.48 10.31 -17.14
C ARG A 471 3.53 10.76 -18.60
N GLY A 472 4.43 11.69 -18.94
CA GLY A 472 4.59 12.23 -20.29
C GLY A 472 5.36 11.33 -21.28
N TYR A 473 5.90 10.19 -20.82
CA TYR A 473 6.78 9.34 -21.61
C TYR A 473 6.17 7.96 -21.89
N PRO A 474 6.64 7.25 -22.94
CA PRO A 474 6.27 5.86 -23.19
C PRO A 474 6.60 4.95 -22.00
N ARG A 475 5.90 3.82 -21.89
CA ARG A 475 6.17 2.80 -20.87
C ARG A 475 7.60 2.24 -21.06
N ASN A 476 8.33 2.05 -19.95
CA ASN A 476 9.70 1.54 -19.93
C ASN A 476 10.66 2.36 -20.82
N TYR A 477 10.44 3.66 -20.94
CA TYR A 477 11.24 4.53 -21.81
C TYR A 477 12.70 4.63 -21.35
N GLN A 478 12.94 4.76 -20.07
CA GLN A 478 14.26 4.56 -19.47
C GLN A 478 14.23 3.34 -18.57
N THR A 479 15.32 2.56 -18.61
CA THR A 479 15.55 1.41 -17.74
C THR A 479 16.97 1.48 -17.20
N GLY A 480 17.22 0.83 -16.06
CA GLY A 480 18.56 0.76 -15.48
C GLY A 480 18.56 0.06 -14.11
N ASP A 481 19.71 0.12 -13.46
CA ASP A 481 19.95 -0.41 -12.11
C ASP A 481 19.73 0.64 -11.01
N ARG A 482 19.50 1.91 -11.39
CA ARG A 482 19.20 3.02 -10.49
C ARG A 482 18.05 3.85 -11.02
N ARG A 483 17.25 4.39 -10.11
CA ARG A 483 16.12 5.26 -10.46
C ARG A 483 15.92 6.33 -9.40
N VAL A 484 15.60 7.54 -9.85
CA VAL A 484 15.10 8.63 -9.02
C VAL A 484 13.89 9.24 -9.69
N LEU A 485 12.85 9.52 -8.89
CA LEU A 485 11.61 10.12 -9.35
C LEU A 485 11.12 11.17 -8.35
N LEU A 486 10.88 12.38 -8.81
CA LEU A 486 10.18 13.44 -8.11
C LEU A 486 8.81 13.65 -8.76
N ASN A 487 7.76 13.65 -7.95
CA ASN A 487 6.42 14.07 -8.33
C ASN A 487 6.01 15.24 -7.45
N VAL A 488 5.53 16.32 -8.05
CA VAL A 488 4.94 17.46 -7.38
C VAL A 488 3.53 17.64 -7.92
N GLU A 489 2.54 17.66 -7.03
CA GLU A 489 1.14 17.81 -7.39
C GLU A 489 0.46 18.86 -6.52
N GLU A 490 -0.30 19.74 -7.14
CA GLU A 490 -1.29 20.56 -6.46
C GLU A 490 -2.66 19.95 -6.74
N ARG A 491 -3.30 19.42 -5.68
CA ARG A 491 -4.57 18.68 -5.76
C ARG A 491 -5.70 19.55 -5.26
N ALA A 492 -6.80 19.62 -6.01
CA ALA A 492 -7.99 20.36 -5.65
C ALA A 492 -9.17 19.42 -5.40
N TYR A 493 -9.83 19.61 -4.26
CA TYR A 493 -11.03 18.85 -3.88
C TYR A 493 -12.26 19.73 -4.12
N THR A 494 -13.28 19.15 -4.76
CA THR A 494 -14.52 19.86 -5.06
C THR A 494 -15.67 19.32 -4.23
N ASP A 495 -16.70 20.16 -4.03
CA ASP A 495 -17.96 19.73 -3.42
C ASP A 495 -18.85 18.95 -4.40
N TRP A 496 -18.41 18.79 -5.65
CA TRP A 496 -19.16 18.07 -6.66
C TRP A 496 -19.24 16.58 -6.35
N TYR A 497 -20.43 16.14 -6.01
CA TYR A 497 -20.73 14.79 -5.56
C TYR A 497 -21.93 14.23 -6.32
N PRO A 498 -21.78 13.96 -7.64
CA PRO A 498 -22.87 13.48 -8.47
C PRO A 498 -23.43 12.17 -7.95
N PHE A 499 -24.77 12.12 -7.90
CA PHE A 499 -25.54 10.97 -7.44
C PHE A 499 -25.13 10.45 -6.04
N ARG A 500 -24.43 11.22 -5.25
CA ARG A 500 -23.83 10.76 -3.97
C ARG A 500 -23.00 9.47 -4.09
N LEU A 501 -22.44 9.22 -5.26
CA LEU A 501 -21.64 8.03 -5.57
C LEU A 501 -20.18 8.34 -5.85
N ILE A 502 -19.89 9.49 -6.48
CA ILE A 502 -18.55 9.80 -6.98
C ILE A 502 -18.12 11.17 -6.48
N ARG A 503 -17.04 11.24 -5.72
CA ARG A 503 -16.35 12.50 -5.41
C ARG A 503 -15.43 12.86 -6.55
N VAL A 504 -15.40 14.14 -6.91
CA VAL A 504 -14.59 14.66 -8.01
C VAL A 504 -13.57 15.63 -7.48
N GLY A 505 -12.35 15.51 -7.99
CA GLY A 505 -11.24 16.41 -7.74
C GLY A 505 -10.42 16.61 -9.00
N GLY A 506 -9.38 17.41 -8.90
CA GLY A 506 -8.44 17.63 -9.98
C GLY A 506 -7.01 17.77 -9.46
N ALA A 507 -6.04 17.70 -10.36
CA ALA A 507 -4.64 17.95 -10.04
C ALA A 507 -3.92 18.63 -11.20
N VAL A 508 -2.97 19.48 -10.90
CA VAL A 508 -1.89 19.88 -11.80
C VAL A 508 -0.60 19.27 -11.27
N PHE A 509 0.31 18.85 -12.15
CA PHE A 509 1.48 18.12 -11.72
C PHE A 509 2.72 18.40 -12.55
N PHE A 510 3.87 18.18 -11.91
CA PHE A 510 5.19 18.14 -12.49
C PHE A 510 5.89 16.84 -12.07
N ASP A 511 6.40 16.06 -13.03
CA ASP A 511 7.20 14.88 -12.77
C ASP A 511 8.62 15.12 -13.30
N TRP A 512 9.63 14.67 -12.56
CA TRP A 512 11.03 14.75 -12.94
C TRP A 512 11.77 13.51 -12.46
N GLY A 513 12.57 12.89 -13.32
CA GLY A 513 13.28 11.67 -12.95
C GLY A 513 14.26 11.17 -13.99
N ARG A 514 14.98 10.14 -13.58
CA ARG A 514 15.95 9.41 -14.42
C ARG A 514 16.05 7.97 -13.96
N ALA A 515 16.16 7.04 -14.92
CA ALA A 515 16.64 5.69 -14.68
C ALA A 515 17.93 5.48 -15.50
N TRP A 516 18.96 4.88 -14.89
CA TRP A 516 20.28 4.71 -15.52
C TRP A 516 20.99 3.48 -14.98
N ASP A 517 21.91 2.97 -15.77
CA ASP A 517 22.85 1.92 -15.37
C ASP A 517 24.11 2.53 -14.72
N GLY A 518 24.94 1.68 -14.10
CA GLY A 518 26.27 2.05 -13.65
C GLY A 518 27.23 2.37 -14.82
N PRO A 519 28.55 2.35 -14.61
CA PRO A 519 29.54 2.66 -15.65
C PRO A 519 29.33 1.81 -16.90
N GLY A 520 29.01 2.44 -18.04
CA GLY A 520 28.67 1.79 -19.32
C GLY A 520 27.30 2.18 -19.88
N GLU A 521 26.75 3.30 -19.44
CA GLU A 521 25.40 3.79 -19.76
C GLU A 521 25.00 3.75 -21.23
N SER A 522 23.75 3.34 -21.47
CA SER A 522 23.06 3.49 -22.75
C SER A 522 22.76 4.98 -23.03
N PRO A 523 22.83 5.47 -24.29
CA PRO A 523 22.59 6.90 -24.59
C PRO A 523 21.23 7.44 -24.14
N SER A 524 20.19 6.61 -24.05
CA SER A 524 18.85 7.01 -23.60
C SER A 524 18.76 7.24 -22.10
N SER A 525 19.60 6.59 -21.30
CA SER A 525 19.65 6.76 -19.84
C SER A 525 20.49 7.97 -19.40
N ALA A 526 21.14 8.67 -20.33
CA ALA A 526 22.04 9.78 -20.02
C ALA A 526 21.32 11.07 -19.55
N ARG A 527 20.02 11.23 -19.81
CA ARG A 527 19.28 12.48 -19.59
C ARG A 527 18.26 12.39 -18.47
N TRP A 528 18.14 13.48 -17.72
CA TRP A 528 17.00 13.72 -16.86
C TRP A 528 15.77 14.07 -17.70
N LEU A 529 14.64 13.48 -17.37
CA LEU A 529 13.37 13.66 -18.06
C LEU A 529 12.40 14.43 -17.16
N SER A 530 11.55 15.24 -17.77
CA SER A 530 10.53 15.99 -17.05
C SER A 530 9.26 16.15 -17.88
N ASN A 531 8.14 16.20 -17.21
CA ASN A 531 6.84 16.51 -17.82
C ASN A 531 5.99 17.36 -16.87
N VAL A 532 5.06 18.09 -17.44
CA VAL A 532 3.97 18.78 -16.75
C VAL A 532 2.64 18.23 -17.21
N GLY A 533 1.62 18.41 -16.42
CA GLY A 533 0.30 17.98 -16.82
C GLY A 533 -0.79 18.38 -15.84
N PHE A 534 -2.01 17.98 -16.19
CA PHE A 534 -3.19 18.16 -15.35
C PHE A 534 -4.15 17.02 -15.55
N GLY A 535 -5.05 16.82 -14.61
CA GLY A 535 -6.01 15.73 -14.69
C GLY A 535 -7.15 15.80 -13.69
N LEU A 536 -8.11 14.92 -13.89
CA LEU A 536 -9.25 14.73 -13.02
C LEU A 536 -9.07 13.52 -12.12
N ARG A 537 -9.71 13.56 -10.96
CA ARG A 537 -9.71 12.52 -9.94
C ARG A 537 -11.14 12.15 -9.58
N PHE A 538 -11.46 10.86 -9.66
CA PHE A 538 -12.80 10.36 -9.36
C PHE A 538 -12.70 9.27 -8.30
N LEU A 539 -13.34 9.46 -7.16
CA LEU A 539 -13.40 8.48 -6.07
C LEU A 539 -14.83 7.95 -5.94
N SER A 540 -15.00 6.65 -6.11
CA SER A 540 -16.25 5.98 -5.73
C SER A 540 -16.36 5.88 -4.21
N THR A 541 -17.46 6.37 -3.64
CA THR A 541 -17.63 6.41 -2.18
C THR A 541 -18.47 5.26 -1.65
N ARG A 542 -19.35 4.69 -2.46
CA ARG A 542 -20.33 3.67 -2.04
C ARG A 542 -20.00 2.26 -2.52
N SER A 543 -18.88 2.08 -3.21
CA SER A 543 -18.38 0.78 -3.66
C SER A 543 -17.14 0.38 -2.85
N SER A 544 -16.94 -0.91 -2.67
CA SER A 544 -15.76 -1.48 -2.02
C SER A 544 -14.48 -1.26 -2.85
N PHE A 545 -14.59 -0.78 -4.08
CA PHE A 545 -13.47 -0.54 -4.99
C PHE A 545 -12.39 0.39 -4.40
N GLY A 546 -12.80 1.45 -3.69
CA GLY A 546 -11.93 2.30 -2.85
C GLY A 546 -10.71 2.93 -3.54
N ASN A 547 -10.59 2.82 -4.87
CA ASN A 547 -9.50 3.38 -5.66
C ASN A 547 -9.93 4.70 -6.29
N VAL A 548 -8.95 5.56 -6.56
CA VAL A 548 -9.15 6.82 -7.28
C VAL A 548 -8.85 6.59 -8.76
N LEU A 549 -9.78 6.93 -9.63
CA LEU A 549 -9.56 6.97 -11.08
C LEU A 549 -8.87 8.30 -11.43
N HIS A 550 -7.70 8.21 -12.02
CA HIS A 550 -6.93 9.33 -12.56
C HIS A 550 -7.14 9.40 -14.08
N VAL A 551 -7.47 10.57 -14.58
CA VAL A 551 -7.58 10.87 -16.02
C VAL A 551 -6.66 12.05 -16.29
N ASP A 552 -5.46 11.79 -16.81
CA ASP A 552 -4.37 12.76 -16.91
C ASP A 552 -4.01 13.06 -18.37
N LEU A 553 -3.64 14.33 -18.63
CA LEU A 553 -2.92 14.78 -19.81
C LEU A 553 -1.54 15.24 -19.37
N ALA A 554 -0.49 14.62 -19.92
CA ALA A 554 0.90 14.89 -19.59
C ALA A 554 1.69 15.30 -20.83
N PHE A 555 2.49 16.35 -20.71
CA PHE A 555 3.29 16.97 -21.77
C PHE A 555 4.76 16.82 -21.44
N PRO A 556 5.53 15.98 -22.20
CA PRO A 556 6.97 15.84 -22.00
C PRO A 556 7.69 17.14 -22.36
N LEU A 557 8.60 17.58 -21.49
CA LEU A 557 9.41 18.79 -21.71
C LEU A 557 10.70 18.48 -22.48
N ASN A 558 11.25 17.28 -22.33
CA ASN A 558 12.44 16.81 -23.02
C ASN A 558 12.03 15.72 -24.02
N ARG A 559 11.80 16.07 -25.29
CA ARG A 559 11.30 15.14 -26.30
C ARG A 559 12.40 14.72 -27.26
N ASP A 560 12.45 13.42 -27.54
CA ASP A 560 13.05 12.89 -28.76
C ASP A 560 12.02 12.89 -29.91
N PRO A 561 12.43 12.86 -31.16
CA PRO A 561 11.52 12.91 -32.33
C PRO A 561 10.39 11.86 -32.29
N ASN A 562 10.65 10.72 -31.69
CA ASN A 562 9.71 9.59 -31.60
C ASN A 562 8.73 9.69 -30.42
N ILE A 563 8.87 10.69 -29.53
CA ILE A 563 7.97 10.89 -28.40
C ILE A 563 6.83 11.81 -28.82
N LYS A 564 5.58 11.37 -28.60
CA LYS A 564 4.39 12.19 -28.85
C LYS A 564 4.42 13.47 -28.04
N SER A 565 3.80 14.54 -28.55
CA SER A 565 3.73 15.83 -27.87
C SER A 565 2.95 15.82 -26.57
N PHE A 566 2.07 14.85 -26.38
CA PHE A 566 1.35 14.60 -25.13
C PHE A 566 1.04 13.13 -24.96
N GLN A 567 0.81 12.73 -23.71
CA GLN A 567 0.30 11.41 -23.34
C GLN A 567 -1.04 11.59 -22.62
N PHE A 568 -2.01 10.77 -23.01
CA PHE A 568 -3.27 10.63 -22.29
C PHE A 568 -3.21 9.37 -21.43
N LEU A 569 -3.49 9.53 -20.14
CA LEU A 569 -3.42 8.43 -19.17
C LEU A 569 -4.78 8.29 -18.49
N VAL A 570 -5.21 7.05 -18.34
CA VAL A 570 -6.35 6.66 -17.53
C VAL A 570 -5.89 5.52 -16.64
N GLN A 571 -5.85 5.74 -15.34
CA GLN A 571 -5.33 4.78 -14.38
C GLN A 571 -6.15 4.79 -13.10
N THR A 572 -6.30 3.64 -12.46
CA THR A 572 -6.80 3.55 -11.09
C THR A 572 -5.65 3.38 -10.12
N LYS A 573 -5.60 4.21 -9.08
CA LYS A 573 -4.59 4.17 -8.04
C LYS A 573 -5.22 4.03 -6.66
N LEU A 574 -4.47 3.53 -5.69
CA LEU A 574 -4.94 3.40 -4.30
C LEU A 574 -5.06 4.75 -3.59
N SER A 575 -4.40 5.77 -4.13
CA SER A 575 -4.37 7.14 -3.61
C SER A 575 -4.57 8.16 -4.73
N LEU A 576 -4.84 9.37 -4.32
CA LEU A 576 -4.89 10.54 -5.20
C LEU A 576 -3.57 10.78 -5.92
#